data_1f3dfd3685b82e7b4354d084ecf50740
#
_entry.id   1f3dfd3685b82e7b4354d084ecf50740
#
_cell.length_a   1.000
_cell.length_b   1.000
_cell.length_c   1.000
_cell.angle_alpha   90.00
_cell.angle_beta   90.00
_cell.angle_gamma   90.00
#
_symmetry.space_group_name_H-M   'P 1'
#
loop_
_entity.id
_entity.type
_entity.pdbx_description
1 polymer ?
#
loop_
_entity_poly.entity_id
_entity_poly.type
_entity_poly.pdbx_seq_one_letter_code
_entity_poly.pdbx_strand_id
1 'polypeptide(L)'
;MAEQVLAQYTVFWTVITPASRASADRRRAILAPYATDPELSRLLRGLAAAEAVGEGQYGAEVPRATVTSVRGDTAAVRDCQDASHAGKISLKTGKPITVGVPRNPVNATLRRGPDGRWRVSTVEFTGRTC
;
A
#
# COMPACT_ATOMS: atom_id res chain seq x y z
N MET A 1 14.57 13.06 7.90
CA MET A 1 13.59 12.18 8.59
C MET A 1 12.29 12.09 7.81
N ALA A 2 11.61 13.20 7.55
CA ALA A 2 10.37 13.19 6.74
C ALA A 2 10.61 12.67 5.31
N GLU A 3 11.72 12.96 4.72
CA GLU A 3 12.07 12.47 3.37
C GLU A 3 12.16 10.96 3.31
N GLN A 4 12.72 10.32 4.35
CA GLN A 4 12.81 8.87 4.44
C GLN A 4 11.42 8.24 4.62
N VAL A 5 10.56 8.87 5.42
CA VAL A 5 9.17 8.43 5.60
C VAL A 5 8.44 8.48 4.26
N LEU A 6 8.54 9.59 3.55
CA LEU A 6 7.88 9.78 2.27
C LEU A 6 8.38 8.79 1.22
N ALA A 7 9.68 8.56 1.16
CA ALA A 7 10.28 7.61 0.22
C ALA A 7 9.75 6.18 0.45
N GLN A 8 9.72 5.72 1.71
CA GLN A 8 9.20 4.39 2.05
C GLN A 8 7.70 4.27 1.77
N TYR A 9 6.94 5.32 2.08
CA TYR A 9 5.52 5.36 1.79
C TYR A 9 5.24 5.26 0.29
N THR A 10 6.01 5.99 -0.52
CA THR A 10 5.83 6.00 -1.97
C THR A 10 6.12 4.62 -2.57
N VAL A 11 7.22 3.98 -2.17
CA VAL A 11 7.57 2.64 -2.67
C VAL A 11 6.57 1.59 -2.20
N PHE A 12 6.01 1.73 -0.99
CA PHE A 12 4.98 0.82 -0.49
C PHE A 12 3.87 0.60 -1.52
N TRP A 13 3.37 1.67 -2.14
CA TRP A 13 2.30 1.56 -3.13
C TRP A 13 2.73 0.89 -4.44
N THR A 14 4.02 0.82 -4.72
CA THR A 14 4.53 0.18 -5.93
C THR A 14 4.78 -1.32 -5.78
N VAL A 15 4.82 -1.85 -4.56
CA VAL A 15 5.15 -3.27 -4.33
C VAL A 15 3.91 -4.16 -4.18
N ILE A 16 2.72 -3.60 -4.07
CA ILE A 16 1.49 -4.36 -3.86
C ILE A 16 1.15 -5.21 -5.08
N THR A 17 1.18 -4.64 -6.28
CA THR A 17 0.92 -5.39 -7.52
C THR A 17 1.95 -6.50 -7.75
N PRO A 18 3.28 -6.25 -7.65
CA PRO A 18 4.24 -7.35 -7.71
C PRO A 18 4.00 -8.45 -6.68
N ALA A 19 3.63 -8.10 -5.44
CA ALA A 19 3.30 -9.09 -4.41
C ALA A 19 2.06 -9.89 -4.79
N SER A 20 1.04 -9.23 -5.33
CA SER A 20 -0.18 -9.89 -5.82
C SER A 20 0.12 -10.94 -6.89
N ARG A 21 1.08 -10.64 -7.77
CA ARG A 21 1.44 -11.51 -8.90
C ARG A 21 2.44 -12.60 -8.54
N ALA A 22 3.11 -12.47 -7.41
CA ALA A 22 4.05 -13.48 -6.92
C ALA A 22 3.29 -14.67 -6.32
N SER A 23 4.00 -15.79 -6.17
CA SER A 23 3.47 -16.91 -5.40
C SER A 23 3.24 -16.52 -3.95
N ALA A 24 2.26 -17.15 -3.29
CA ALA A 24 1.83 -16.78 -1.94
C ALA A 24 2.98 -16.79 -0.92
N ASP A 25 3.89 -17.74 -1.03
CA ASP A 25 5.04 -17.90 -0.13
C ASP A 25 6.10 -16.79 -0.28
N ARG A 26 6.06 -16.02 -1.37
CA ARG A 26 7.02 -14.94 -1.64
C ARG A 26 6.50 -13.56 -1.29
N ARG A 27 5.21 -13.41 -1.04
CA ARG A 27 4.57 -12.12 -0.83
C ARG A 27 5.10 -11.39 0.39
N ARG A 28 5.32 -12.11 1.49
CA ARG A 28 5.85 -11.49 2.70
C ARG A 28 7.23 -10.87 2.46
N ALA A 29 8.11 -11.55 1.76
CA ALA A 29 9.45 -11.03 1.46
C ALA A 29 9.41 -9.77 0.59
N ILE A 30 8.42 -9.64 -0.29
CA ILE A 30 8.24 -8.46 -1.14
C ILE A 30 7.70 -7.28 -0.31
N LEU A 31 6.76 -7.53 0.59
CA LEU A 31 6.06 -6.49 1.34
C LEU A 31 6.75 -6.07 2.62
N ALA A 32 7.41 -6.99 3.32
CA ALA A 32 7.99 -6.73 4.64
C ALA A 32 9.02 -5.60 4.69
N PRO A 33 9.80 -5.30 3.65
CA PRO A 33 10.67 -4.12 3.66
C PRO A 33 9.92 -2.79 3.75
N TYR A 34 8.63 -2.74 3.39
CA TYR A 34 7.85 -1.51 3.29
C TYR A 34 6.60 -1.49 4.17
N ALA A 35 6.20 -2.64 4.73
CA ALA A 35 5.01 -2.76 5.55
C ALA A 35 5.31 -3.55 6.83
N THR A 36 4.65 -3.16 7.91
CA THR A 36 4.66 -3.89 9.18
C THR A 36 3.22 -4.05 9.67
N ASP A 37 3.01 -4.86 10.71
CA ASP A 37 1.68 -5.09 11.23
C ASP A 37 1.09 -3.83 11.90
N PRO A 38 -0.23 -3.67 11.82
CA PRO A 38 -1.24 -4.59 11.28
C PRO A 38 -1.37 -4.60 9.74
N GLU A 39 -0.78 -3.62 9.04
CA GLU A 39 -0.95 -3.48 7.59
C GLU A 39 -0.40 -4.69 6.81
N LEU A 40 0.77 -5.20 7.19
CA LEU A 40 1.39 -6.34 6.52
C LEU A 40 0.48 -7.56 6.52
N SER A 41 -0.05 -7.94 7.69
CA SER A 41 -0.96 -9.09 7.81
C SER A 41 -2.26 -8.86 7.05
N ARG A 42 -2.78 -7.63 7.09
CA ARG A 42 -4.00 -7.27 6.37
C ARG A 42 -3.81 -7.42 4.86
N LEU A 43 -2.69 -6.95 4.32
CA LEU A 43 -2.36 -7.09 2.90
C LEU A 43 -2.22 -8.56 2.51
N LEU A 44 -1.49 -9.34 3.30
CA LEU A 44 -1.29 -10.76 3.00
C LEU A 44 -2.61 -11.52 2.95
N ARG A 45 -3.51 -11.26 3.91
CA ARG A 45 -4.84 -11.87 3.93
C ARG A 45 -5.69 -11.42 2.74
N GLY A 46 -5.66 -10.12 2.42
CA GLY A 46 -6.43 -9.56 1.31
C GLY A 46 -6.00 -10.11 -0.04
N LEU A 47 -4.69 -10.21 -0.27
CA LEU A 47 -4.17 -10.77 -1.51
C LEU A 47 -4.49 -12.26 -1.66
N ALA A 48 -4.41 -13.02 -0.57
CA ALA A 48 -4.77 -14.44 -0.59
C ALA A 48 -6.26 -14.65 -0.86
N ALA A 49 -7.12 -13.84 -0.22
CA ALA A 49 -8.57 -13.92 -0.42
C ALA A 49 -8.95 -13.56 -1.87
N ALA A 50 -8.32 -12.56 -2.46
CA ALA A 50 -8.55 -12.18 -3.84
C ALA A 50 -8.13 -13.30 -4.80
N GLU A 51 -6.94 -13.87 -4.60
CA GLU A 51 -6.44 -14.97 -5.44
C GLU A 51 -7.40 -16.16 -5.39
N ALA A 52 -7.96 -16.47 -4.23
CA ALA A 52 -8.88 -17.59 -4.07
C ALA A 52 -10.14 -17.46 -4.93
N VAL A 53 -10.52 -16.24 -5.31
CA VAL A 53 -11.66 -15.99 -6.21
C VAL A 53 -11.22 -15.54 -7.61
N GLY A 54 -9.95 -15.76 -7.97
CA GLY A 54 -9.43 -15.49 -9.31
C GLY A 54 -9.14 -14.02 -9.59
N GLU A 55 -8.86 -13.23 -8.55
CA GLU A 55 -8.58 -11.80 -8.66
C GLU A 55 -7.16 -11.45 -8.21
N GLY A 56 -6.59 -10.42 -8.81
CA GLY A 56 -5.30 -9.86 -8.43
C GLY A 56 -5.34 -8.34 -8.49
N GLN A 57 -4.16 -7.74 -8.37
CA GLN A 57 -3.99 -6.29 -8.48
C GLN A 57 -3.31 -5.94 -9.80
N TYR A 58 -3.56 -4.74 -10.30
CA TYR A 58 -2.85 -4.17 -11.44
C TYR A 58 -2.48 -2.71 -11.17
N GLY A 59 -1.47 -2.23 -11.87
CA GLY A 59 -1.05 -0.84 -11.79
C GLY A 59 -0.43 -0.48 -10.46
N ALA A 60 -0.41 0.81 -10.18
CA ALA A 60 0.02 1.34 -8.90
C ALA A 60 -0.68 2.66 -8.63
N GLU A 61 -1.03 2.89 -7.37
CA GLU A 61 -1.48 4.18 -6.89
C GLU A 61 -0.29 5.15 -6.90
N VAL A 62 -0.54 6.40 -7.27
CA VAL A 62 0.47 7.46 -7.28
C VAL A 62 0.23 8.39 -6.11
N PRO A 63 1.08 8.38 -5.09
CA PRO A 63 0.91 9.24 -3.93
C PRO A 63 1.09 10.72 -4.28
N ARG A 64 0.29 11.56 -3.60
CA ARG A 64 0.48 12.99 -3.48
C ARG A 64 0.45 13.30 -1.99
N ALA A 65 1.50 12.87 -1.29
CA ALA A 65 1.52 12.72 0.15
C ALA A 65 2.30 13.82 0.84
N THR A 66 1.87 14.15 2.04
CA THR A 66 2.56 15.05 2.96
C THR A 66 2.77 14.32 4.28
N VAL A 67 3.98 14.38 4.81
CA VAL A 67 4.26 13.90 6.17
C VAL A 67 3.76 14.98 7.13
N THR A 68 2.75 14.65 7.95
CA THR A 68 2.12 15.62 8.84
C THR A 68 2.75 15.65 10.22
N SER A 69 3.39 14.56 10.65
CA SER A 69 4.15 14.52 11.91
C SER A 69 5.17 13.40 11.89
N VAL A 70 6.27 13.62 12.63
CA VAL A 70 7.24 12.58 12.97
C VAL A 70 7.51 12.73 14.46
N ARG A 71 7.23 11.67 15.24
CA ARG A 71 7.42 11.66 16.69
C ARG A 71 8.09 10.36 17.10
N GLY A 72 9.39 10.43 17.40
CA GLY A 72 10.17 9.23 17.73
C GLY A 72 10.14 8.26 16.54
N ASP A 73 9.65 7.06 16.78
CA ASP A 73 9.59 5.98 15.79
C ASP A 73 8.23 5.87 15.09
N THR A 74 7.42 6.92 15.16
CA THR A 74 6.09 6.97 14.54
C THR A 74 5.97 8.20 13.65
N ALA A 75 5.39 8.04 12.48
CA ALA A 75 5.11 9.13 11.55
C ALA A 75 3.69 9.03 11.00
N ALA A 76 3.10 10.17 10.72
CA ALA A 76 1.78 10.27 10.10
C ALA A 76 1.90 10.90 8.71
N VAL A 77 1.15 10.37 7.77
CA VAL A 77 1.10 10.81 6.37
C VAL A 77 -0.35 11.05 5.96
N ARG A 78 -0.57 12.17 5.28
CA ARG A 78 -1.82 12.45 4.59
C ARG A 78 -1.57 12.44 3.10
N ASP A 79 -2.44 11.78 2.36
CA ASP A 79 -2.27 11.57 0.93
C ASP A 79 -3.58 11.85 0.19
N CYS A 80 -3.47 12.51 -0.94
CA CYS A 80 -4.55 12.59 -1.93
C CYS A 80 -4.07 11.82 -3.15
N GLN A 81 -4.13 10.49 -3.06
CA GLN A 81 -3.49 9.63 -4.06
C GLN A 81 -4.29 9.56 -5.35
N ASP A 82 -3.59 9.44 -6.45
CA ASP A 82 -4.20 9.09 -7.72
C ASP A 82 -4.24 7.57 -7.83
N ALA A 83 -5.42 7.00 -7.71
CA ALA A 83 -5.66 5.57 -7.83
C ALA A 83 -6.28 5.18 -9.19
N SER A 84 -6.36 6.12 -10.13
CA SER A 84 -7.05 5.91 -11.41
C SER A 84 -6.32 4.93 -12.35
N HIS A 85 -5.07 4.61 -12.07
CA HIS A 85 -4.28 3.64 -12.85
C HIS A 85 -4.07 2.33 -12.12
N ALA A 86 -4.90 2.04 -11.12
CA ALA A 86 -4.77 0.84 -10.29
C ALA A 86 -6.15 0.27 -9.96
N GLY A 87 -6.17 -1.00 -9.58
CA GLY A 87 -7.40 -1.66 -9.17
C GLY A 87 -7.25 -3.17 -9.16
N LYS A 88 -8.40 -3.85 -9.12
CA LYS A 88 -8.47 -5.30 -9.22
C LYS A 88 -8.57 -5.74 -10.67
N ILE A 89 -7.97 -6.87 -10.97
CA ILE A 89 -7.95 -7.49 -12.29
C ILE A 89 -8.42 -8.93 -12.18
N SER A 90 -9.12 -9.42 -13.20
CA SER A 90 -9.42 -10.84 -13.32
C SER A 90 -8.16 -11.58 -13.77
N LEU A 91 -7.72 -12.57 -12.99
CA LEU A 91 -6.56 -13.39 -13.36
C LEU A 91 -6.87 -14.27 -14.55
N LYS A 92 -8.15 -14.62 -14.76
CA LYS A 92 -8.58 -15.47 -15.87
C LYS A 92 -8.59 -14.70 -17.19
N THR A 93 -9.13 -13.49 -17.21
CA THR A 93 -9.33 -12.72 -18.45
C THR A 93 -8.28 -11.64 -18.69
N GLY A 94 -7.55 -11.23 -17.63
CA GLY A 94 -6.64 -10.10 -17.68
C GLY A 94 -7.33 -8.74 -17.75
N LYS A 95 -8.65 -8.68 -17.56
CA LYS A 95 -9.43 -7.44 -17.66
C LYS A 95 -9.60 -6.81 -16.28
N PRO A 96 -9.57 -5.47 -16.19
CA PRO A 96 -9.86 -4.77 -14.95
C PRO A 96 -11.27 -5.07 -14.45
N ILE A 97 -11.38 -5.31 -13.15
CA ILE A 97 -12.67 -5.46 -12.44
C ILE A 97 -13.03 -4.14 -11.79
N THR A 98 -12.04 -3.44 -11.22
CA THR A 98 -12.25 -2.12 -10.64
C THR A 98 -11.21 -1.15 -11.19
N VAL A 99 -11.57 0.13 -11.14
CA VAL A 99 -10.65 1.24 -11.42
C VAL A 99 -10.80 2.23 -10.27
N GLY A 100 -9.70 2.64 -9.68
CA GLY A 100 -9.71 3.61 -8.60
C GLY A 100 -10.02 5.02 -9.09
N VAL A 101 -10.09 5.96 -8.14
CA VAL A 101 -10.42 7.35 -8.40
C VAL A 101 -9.15 8.21 -8.43
N PRO A 102 -9.18 9.37 -9.17
CA PRO A 102 -7.97 10.20 -9.31
C PRO A 102 -7.63 11.01 -8.05
N ARG A 103 -8.56 11.13 -7.10
CA ARG A 103 -8.35 11.87 -5.85
C ARG A 103 -8.93 11.06 -4.69
N ASN A 104 -8.11 10.17 -4.15
CA ASN A 104 -8.51 9.26 -3.09
C ASN A 104 -7.80 9.65 -1.79
N PRO A 105 -8.54 10.18 -0.78
CA PRO A 105 -7.91 10.60 0.47
C PRO A 105 -7.54 9.41 1.34
N VAL A 106 -6.27 9.38 1.73
CA VAL A 106 -5.68 8.30 2.53
C VAL A 106 -4.92 8.91 3.70
N ASN A 107 -5.09 8.34 4.87
CA ASN A 107 -4.24 8.58 6.02
C ASN A 107 -3.44 7.31 6.31
N ALA A 108 -2.15 7.47 6.59
CA ALA A 108 -1.29 6.35 6.89
C ALA A 108 -0.41 6.66 8.11
N THR A 109 -0.04 5.61 8.82
CA THR A 109 0.95 5.68 9.89
C THR A 109 2.12 4.78 9.51
N LEU A 110 3.33 5.28 9.72
CA LEU A 110 4.56 4.50 9.55
C LEU A 110 5.24 4.33 10.90
N ARG A 111 5.95 3.21 11.06
CA ARG A 111 6.78 2.94 12.23
C ARG A 111 8.20 2.65 11.78
N ARG A 112 9.17 3.18 12.54
CA ARG A 112 10.57 2.88 12.31
C ARG A 112 10.95 1.64 13.11
N GLY A 113 11.44 0.62 12.40
CA GLY A 113 11.88 -0.61 13.01
C GLY A 113 13.27 -0.51 13.63
N PRO A 114 13.73 -1.58 14.33
CA PRO A 114 15.06 -1.62 14.94
C PRO A 114 16.20 -1.51 13.93
N ASP A 115 15.94 -1.83 12.66
CA ASP A 115 16.87 -1.66 11.56
C ASP A 115 16.95 -0.21 11.04
N GLY A 116 16.22 0.72 11.64
CA GLY A 116 16.16 2.13 11.23
C GLY A 116 15.23 2.38 10.05
N ARG A 117 14.57 1.37 9.54
CA ARG A 117 13.73 1.47 8.34
C ARG A 117 12.29 1.79 8.71
N TRP A 118 11.73 2.78 8.02
CA TRP A 118 10.32 3.13 8.15
C TRP A 118 9.46 2.15 7.36
N ARG A 119 8.33 1.72 7.95
CA ARG A 119 7.37 0.81 7.31
C ARG A 119 5.96 1.29 7.57
N VAL A 120 5.10 1.09 6.57
CA VAL A 120 3.67 1.42 6.71
C VAL A 120 3.03 0.42 7.66
N SER A 121 2.44 0.93 8.75
CA SER A 121 1.77 0.10 9.76
C SER A 121 0.26 0.15 9.67
N THR A 122 -0.31 1.28 9.20
CA THR A 122 -1.75 1.40 8.96
C THR A 122 -2.02 2.23 7.71
N VAL A 123 -3.08 1.88 7.01
CA VAL A 123 -3.66 2.65 5.90
C VAL A 123 -5.15 2.78 6.15
N GLU A 124 -5.66 4.02 6.11
CA GLU A 124 -7.06 4.31 6.27
C GLU A 124 -7.57 5.10 5.06
N PHE A 125 -8.60 4.57 4.40
CA PHE A 125 -9.30 5.28 3.35
C PHE A 125 -10.43 6.07 4.01
N THR A 126 -10.33 7.40 3.99
CA THR A 126 -11.19 8.24 4.83
C THR A 126 -12.62 8.39 4.28
N GLY A 127 -12.84 8.12 2.99
CA GLY A 127 -14.13 8.33 2.34
C GLY A 127 -14.50 9.80 2.17
N ARG A 128 -13.59 10.71 2.48
CA ARG A 128 -13.78 12.16 2.32
C ARG A 128 -13.34 12.62 0.94
N THR A 129 -13.25 13.92 0.74
CA THR A 129 -12.73 14.51 -0.49
C THR A 129 -11.37 15.15 -0.23
N CYS A 130 -10.53 15.16 -1.25
CA CYS A 130 -9.25 15.87 -1.27
C CYS A 130 -8.92 16.40 -2.69
#